data_6987c189bd8ca7c61957354cfe89f63f
#
_entry.id   6987c189bd8ca7c61957354cfe89f63f
#
_cell.length_a   1.000
_cell.length_b   1.000
_cell.length_c   1.000
_cell.angle_alpha   90.00
_cell.angle_beta   90.00
_cell.angle_gamma   90.00
#
_symmetry.space_group_name_H-M   'P 1'
#
loop_
_entity.id
_entity.type
_entity.pdbx_description
1 polymer ?
#
loop_
_entity_poly.entity_id
_entity_poly.type
_entity_poly.pdbx_seq_one_letter_code
_entity_poly.pdbx_strand_id
1 'polypeptide(L)'
;MSRRTARLCPHWTVVAGLVFGLLSAPAALAQPSDQAMLDMTVSVSTTLMAPAYADHAAAIDQLASDVSAYCADPSPEALAQAVVALRASELSFAGLDAFTYGPANAGYGHARIRFWPDTSGTGTRQLRRLVFKADPAALNDSAIEQGSVALADLVTLDRLLQPDLAGDGFPCAYASAVARHQVRIADAAVAAIEGTLLPLLTRPGADNPRYQTAAEVGRAAFKSISAATQAVLLKRLDPLLGDGPAAAHQRALEARAPGQAAAMMAARLVTVADVLSAPGGFATTLTPQGLEPLALGLSDRYRALADRLIALPGDLVAYAGTDAGWVDLKSIRDELATAHSLVETTIARGMGMSAGFNATDGD
;
A
#
# COMPACT_ATOMS: atom_id res chain seq x y z
N MET A 1 62.42 -84.03 7.59
CA MET A 1 61.25 -84.47 6.81
C MET A 1 60.00 -83.76 7.44
N SER A 2 59.53 -82.68 6.86
CA SER A 2 58.41 -81.91 7.40
C SER A 2 57.45 -81.70 6.27
N ARG A 3 56.26 -82.21 6.44
CA ARG A 3 55.12 -82.06 5.50
C ARG A 3 54.37 -80.74 5.78
N ARG A 4 54.37 -79.84 4.82
CA ARG A 4 53.53 -78.64 4.85
C ARG A 4 52.14 -78.97 4.31
N THR A 5 51.15 -78.78 5.18
CA THR A 5 49.72 -78.83 4.81
C THR A 5 49.30 -77.47 4.34
N ALA A 6 48.81 -77.36 3.11
CA ALA A 6 48.20 -76.15 2.56
C ALA A 6 46.75 -76.04 3.04
N ARG A 7 46.41 -74.93 3.64
CA ARG A 7 44.99 -74.56 4.01
C ARG A 7 44.41 -73.74 2.87
N LEU A 8 43.28 -74.22 2.30
CA LEU A 8 42.44 -73.55 1.37
C LEU A 8 41.59 -72.50 2.13
N CYS A 9 41.64 -71.22 1.71
CA CYS A 9 40.73 -70.14 2.15
C CYS A 9 39.49 -70.12 1.24
N PRO A 10 38.33 -70.05 1.77
CA PRO A 10 37.09 -69.83 0.97
C PRO A 10 36.98 -68.35 0.52
N HIS A 11 36.80 -68.12 -0.75
CA HIS A 11 36.48 -66.83 -1.32
C HIS A 11 34.99 -66.45 -1.01
N TRP A 12 34.81 -65.43 -0.21
CA TRP A 12 33.52 -64.78 -0.05
C TRP A 12 33.41 -63.71 -1.14
N THR A 13 32.49 -63.94 -2.07
CA THR A 13 32.06 -62.96 -3.06
C THR A 13 31.11 -61.99 -2.38
N VAL A 14 31.56 -60.77 -2.11
CA VAL A 14 30.71 -59.66 -1.65
C VAL A 14 30.01 -59.09 -2.89
N VAL A 15 28.72 -59.36 -3.03
CA VAL A 15 27.86 -58.69 -4.00
C VAL A 15 27.52 -57.30 -3.42
N ALA A 16 28.23 -56.28 -3.87
CA ALA A 16 27.88 -54.88 -3.59
C ALA A 16 26.65 -54.50 -4.40
N GLY A 17 25.48 -54.54 -3.74
CA GLY A 17 24.22 -53.97 -4.27
C GLY A 17 24.30 -52.45 -4.31
N LEU A 18 24.46 -51.86 -5.49
CA LEU A 18 24.32 -50.44 -5.74
C LEU A 18 22.82 -50.07 -5.58
N VAL A 19 22.42 -49.59 -4.40
CA VAL A 19 21.15 -48.91 -4.20
C VAL A 19 21.28 -47.50 -4.79
N PHE A 20 20.82 -47.31 -6.02
CA PHE A 20 20.58 -46.00 -6.60
C PHE A 20 19.43 -45.38 -5.84
N GLY A 21 19.72 -44.62 -4.79
CA GLY A 21 18.79 -43.69 -4.19
C GLY A 21 18.46 -42.61 -5.22
N LEU A 22 17.26 -42.66 -5.79
CA LEU A 22 16.65 -41.54 -6.53
C LEU A 22 16.50 -40.39 -5.54
N LEU A 23 17.52 -39.55 -5.43
CA LEU A 23 17.41 -38.21 -4.84
C LEU A 23 16.42 -37.46 -5.78
N SER A 24 15.14 -37.45 -5.39
CA SER A 24 14.16 -36.54 -5.97
C SER A 24 14.66 -35.13 -5.72
N ALA A 25 15.34 -34.53 -6.70
CA ALA A 25 15.60 -33.10 -6.66
C ALA A 25 14.24 -32.40 -6.45
N PRO A 26 14.13 -31.43 -5.54
CA PRO A 26 12.91 -30.64 -5.42
C PRO A 26 12.59 -30.11 -6.82
N ALA A 27 11.40 -30.43 -7.33
CA ALA A 27 10.95 -29.91 -8.62
C ALA A 27 11.04 -28.37 -8.52
N ALA A 28 11.90 -27.77 -9.35
CA ALA A 28 11.92 -26.33 -9.49
C ALA A 28 10.52 -25.91 -9.91
N LEU A 29 9.87 -25.06 -9.13
CA LEU A 29 8.55 -24.52 -9.51
C LEU A 29 8.71 -23.87 -10.87
N ALA A 30 7.88 -24.26 -11.83
CA ALA A 30 7.87 -23.61 -13.14
C ALA A 30 7.51 -22.15 -12.93
N GLN A 31 8.33 -21.23 -13.44
CA GLN A 31 8.05 -19.80 -13.34
C GLN A 31 6.89 -19.44 -14.28
N PRO A 32 6.08 -18.41 -13.94
CA PRO A 32 5.11 -17.87 -14.88
C PRO A 32 5.78 -17.45 -16.19
N SER A 33 5.10 -17.65 -17.31
CA SER A 33 5.59 -17.13 -18.59
C SER A 33 5.55 -15.60 -18.61
N ASP A 34 6.37 -15.00 -19.49
CA ASP A 34 6.36 -13.54 -19.72
C ASP A 34 4.95 -13.04 -20.02
N GLN A 35 4.19 -13.77 -20.83
CA GLN A 35 2.81 -13.42 -21.15
C GLN A 35 1.90 -13.46 -19.91
N ALA A 36 2.02 -14.47 -19.05
CA ALA A 36 1.24 -14.55 -17.82
C ALA A 36 1.54 -13.39 -16.86
N MET A 37 2.81 -12.94 -16.78
CA MET A 37 3.20 -11.77 -15.99
C MET A 37 2.60 -10.47 -16.52
N LEU A 38 2.57 -10.30 -17.84
CA LEU A 38 1.92 -9.15 -18.49
C LEU A 38 0.42 -9.17 -18.27
N ASP A 39 -0.24 -10.28 -18.58
CA ASP A 39 -1.69 -10.43 -18.45
C ASP A 39 -2.16 -10.17 -17.03
N MET A 40 -1.45 -10.70 -16.04
CA MET A 40 -1.71 -10.46 -14.63
C MET A 40 -1.65 -8.95 -14.29
N THR A 41 -0.55 -8.29 -14.65
CA THR A 41 -0.36 -6.87 -14.28
C THR A 41 -1.36 -5.98 -15.01
N VAL A 42 -1.64 -6.25 -16.29
CA VAL A 42 -2.65 -5.52 -17.07
C VAL A 42 -4.04 -5.76 -16.48
N SER A 43 -4.39 -7.01 -16.14
CA SER A 43 -5.67 -7.33 -15.49
C SER A 43 -5.84 -6.56 -14.19
N VAL A 44 -4.88 -6.64 -13.25
CA VAL A 44 -4.91 -5.88 -11.98
C VAL A 44 -5.02 -4.37 -12.24
N SER A 45 -4.29 -3.85 -13.24
CA SER A 45 -4.31 -2.42 -13.54
C SER A 45 -5.64 -1.93 -14.10
N THR A 46 -6.31 -2.75 -14.92
CA THR A 46 -7.57 -2.37 -15.56
C THR A 46 -8.79 -2.66 -14.71
N THR A 47 -8.77 -3.76 -13.92
CA THR A 47 -9.95 -4.20 -13.16
C THR A 47 -9.99 -3.69 -11.72
N LEU A 48 -8.84 -3.33 -11.14
CA LEU A 48 -8.74 -2.84 -9.76
C LEU A 48 -8.16 -1.44 -9.67
N MET A 49 -6.98 -1.20 -10.26
CA MET A 49 -6.31 0.09 -10.09
C MET A 49 -7.07 1.22 -10.80
N ALA A 50 -7.45 1.07 -12.07
CA ALA A 50 -8.15 2.13 -12.79
C ALA A 50 -9.48 2.52 -12.13
N PRO A 51 -10.37 1.59 -11.72
CA PRO A 51 -11.54 1.93 -10.93
C PRO A 51 -11.22 2.64 -9.62
N ALA A 52 -10.19 2.20 -8.86
CA ALA A 52 -9.81 2.85 -7.61
C ALA A 52 -9.38 4.32 -7.80
N TYR A 53 -8.69 4.64 -8.91
CA TYR A 53 -8.36 6.02 -9.26
C TYR A 53 -9.60 6.84 -9.65
N ALA A 54 -10.55 6.26 -10.38
CA ALA A 54 -11.81 6.91 -10.72
C ALA A 54 -12.66 7.18 -9.46
N ASP A 55 -12.76 6.21 -8.55
CA ASP A 55 -13.46 6.37 -7.27
C ASP A 55 -12.81 7.46 -6.40
N HIS A 56 -11.47 7.51 -6.39
CA HIS A 56 -10.77 8.60 -5.69
C HIS A 56 -11.05 9.96 -6.31
N ALA A 57 -11.03 10.08 -7.63
CA ALA A 57 -11.35 11.33 -8.32
C ALA A 57 -12.77 11.78 -7.98
N ALA A 58 -13.76 10.88 -8.00
CA ALA A 58 -15.14 11.20 -7.59
C ALA A 58 -15.23 11.64 -6.12
N ALA A 59 -14.47 11.01 -5.22
CA ALA A 59 -14.43 11.42 -3.81
C ALA A 59 -13.80 12.82 -3.63
N ILE A 60 -12.77 13.14 -4.39
CA ILE A 60 -12.12 14.46 -4.39
C ILE A 60 -13.06 15.54 -4.97
N ASP A 61 -13.80 15.25 -6.04
CA ASP A 61 -14.82 16.16 -6.59
C ASP A 61 -15.91 16.48 -5.57
N GLN A 62 -16.40 15.45 -4.86
CA GLN A 62 -17.37 15.65 -3.79
C GLN A 62 -16.80 16.50 -2.66
N LEU A 63 -15.56 16.25 -2.25
CA LEU A 63 -14.86 17.06 -1.25
C LEU A 63 -14.75 18.53 -1.68
N ALA A 64 -14.36 18.78 -2.93
CA ALA A 64 -14.23 20.15 -3.45
C ALA A 64 -15.59 20.87 -3.48
N SER A 65 -16.65 20.16 -3.86
CA SER A 65 -18.03 20.66 -3.83
C SER A 65 -18.47 21.04 -2.40
N ASP A 66 -18.27 20.14 -1.43
CA ASP A 66 -18.72 20.36 -0.05
C ASP A 66 -17.89 21.42 0.67
N VAL A 67 -16.60 21.51 0.42
CA VAL A 67 -15.75 22.61 0.90
C VAL A 67 -16.21 23.95 0.31
N SER A 68 -16.54 23.98 -0.98
CA SER A 68 -17.05 25.19 -1.64
C SER A 68 -18.41 25.61 -1.06
N ALA A 69 -19.32 24.68 -0.83
CA ALA A 69 -20.63 24.94 -0.22
C ALA A 69 -20.49 25.47 1.21
N TYR A 70 -19.63 24.84 2.02
CA TYR A 70 -19.30 25.32 3.37
C TYR A 70 -18.75 26.76 3.35
N CYS A 71 -17.87 27.06 2.42
CA CYS A 71 -17.27 28.39 2.32
C CYS A 71 -18.24 29.46 1.80
N ALA A 72 -19.27 29.07 1.06
CA ALA A 72 -20.30 30.00 0.58
C ALA A 72 -21.35 30.34 1.68
N ASP A 73 -21.70 29.37 2.52
CA ASP A 73 -22.66 29.50 3.62
C ASP A 73 -22.19 28.67 4.84
N PRO A 74 -21.28 29.21 5.67
CA PRO A 74 -20.72 28.51 6.82
C PRO A 74 -21.80 28.13 7.85
N SER A 75 -21.97 26.81 8.04
CA SER A 75 -22.85 26.25 9.07
C SER A 75 -22.19 24.97 9.66
N PRO A 76 -22.59 24.55 10.89
CA PRO A 76 -22.13 23.28 11.45
C PRO A 76 -22.45 22.08 10.56
N GLU A 77 -23.58 22.09 9.89
CA GLU A 77 -24.04 21.03 8.99
C GLU A 77 -23.18 20.97 7.73
N ALA A 78 -22.90 22.12 7.09
CA ALA A 78 -22.05 22.20 5.90
C ALA A 78 -20.60 21.78 6.25
N LEU A 79 -20.08 22.20 7.42
CA LEU A 79 -18.78 21.74 7.89
C LEU A 79 -18.74 20.22 8.09
N ALA A 80 -19.78 19.65 8.69
CA ALA A 80 -19.88 18.20 8.89
C ALA A 80 -19.88 17.44 7.55
N GLN A 81 -20.56 17.94 6.52
CA GLN A 81 -20.55 17.36 5.17
C GLN A 81 -19.14 17.40 4.56
N ALA A 82 -18.46 18.55 4.60
CA ALA A 82 -17.08 18.67 4.11
C ALA A 82 -16.11 17.72 4.84
N VAL A 83 -16.27 17.53 6.16
CA VAL A 83 -15.48 16.57 6.93
C VAL A 83 -15.78 15.13 6.54
N VAL A 84 -17.03 14.77 6.25
CA VAL A 84 -17.40 13.43 5.75
C VAL A 84 -16.77 13.17 4.39
N ALA A 85 -16.86 14.13 3.46
CA ALA A 85 -16.25 14.02 2.13
C ALA A 85 -14.70 13.92 2.22
N LEU A 86 -14.06 14.68 3.13
CA LEU A 86 -12.62 14.55 3.37
C LEU A 86 -12.25 13.13 3.83
N ARG A 87 -12.98 12.56 4.77
CA ARG A 87 -12.74 11.19 5.25
C ARG A 87 -12.91 10.16 4.14
N ALA A 88 -13.90 10.32 3.27
CA ALA A 88 -14.08 9.46 2.10
C ALA A 88 -12.89 9.57 1.13
N SER A 89 -12.40 10.78 0.88
CA SER A 89 -11.23 11.03 0.04
C SER A 89 -9.94 10.43 0.61
N GLU A 90 -9.74 10.52 1.91
CA GLU A 90 -8.59 9.88 2.60
C GLU A 90 -8.66 8.35 2.52
N LEU A 91 -9.86 7.79 2.66
CA LEU A 91 -10.08 6.35 2.60
C LEU A 91 -9.85 5.80 1.19
N SER A 92 -10.40 6.45 0.17
CA SER A 92 -10.17 6.08 -1.23
C SER A 92 -8.69 6.20 -1.61
N PHE A 93 -8.00 7.26 -1.15
CA PHE A 93 -6.54 7.38 -1.32
C PHE A 93 -5.78 6.22 -0.68
N ALA A 94 -6.15 5.80 0.53
CA ALA A 94 -5.49 4.69 1.19
C ALA A 94 -5.59 3.38 0.39
N GLY A 95 -6.71 3.14 -0.28
CA GLY A 95 -6.86 1.99 -1.18
C GLY A 95 -5.96 2.08 -2.41
N LEU A 96 -5.97 3.22 -3.11
CA LEU A 96 -5.14 3.37 -4.33
C LEU A 96 -3.64 3.49 -4.05
N ASP A 97 -3.24 3.96 -2.86
CA ASP A 97 -1.84 4.07 -2.42
C ASP A 97 -1.13 2.69 -2.36
N ALA A 98 -1.88 1.62 -2.28
CA ALA A 98 -1.35 0.27 -2.40
C ALA A 98 -0.73 -0.02 -3.78
N PHE A 99 -1.14 0.67 -4.86
CA PHE A 99 -0.58 0.48 -6.20
C PHE A 99 0.67 1.33 -6.42
N THR A 100 1.83 0.85 -5.93
CA THR A 100 3.09 1.62 -5.95
C THR A 100 3.62 1.94 -7.35
N TYR A 101 3.16 1.25 -8.40
CA TYR A 101 3.50 1.54 -9.79
C TYR A 101 2.50 2.45 -10.50
N GLY A 102 1.41 2.83 -9.82
CA GLY A 102 0.37 3.72 -10.32
C GLY A 102 0.81 5.19 -10.43
N PRO A 103 0.00 6.04 -11.09
CA PRO A 103 0.31 7.46 -11.31
C PRO A 103 0.56 8.26 -10.03
N ALA A 104 -0.14 7.98 -8.95
CA ALA A 104 0.04 8.68 -7.67
C ALA A 104 1.45 8.54 -7.07
N ASN A 105 2.18 7.49 -7.45
CA ASN A 105 3.54 7.24 -6.99
C ASN A 105 4.61 7.71 -8.00
N ALA A 106 4.21 8.29 -9.15
CA ALA A 106 5.14 8.88 -10.10
C ALA A 106 5.69 10.22 -9.57
N GLY A 107 7.00 10.33 -9.49
CA GLY A 107 7.64 11.49 -8.87
C GLY A 107 7.24 11.63 -7.39
N TYR A 108 6.92 12.83 -6.94
CA TYR A 108 6.43 13.09 -5.57
C TYR A 108 4.90 13.12 -5.50
N GLY A 109 4.19 12.46 -6.43
CA GLY A 109 2.72 12.52 -6.53
C GLY A 109 2.01 12.10 -5.25
N HIS A 110 2.45 11.02 -4.62
CA HIS A 110 1.94 10.57 -3.32
C HIS A 110 1.95 11.69 -2.26
N ALA A 111 3.08 12.39 -2.09
CA ALA A 111 3.20 13.47 -1.12
C ALA A 111 2.34 14.69 -1.48
N ARG A 112 1.98 14.88 -2.78
CA ARG A 112 1.08 15.95 -3.22
C ARG A 112 -0.39 15.65 -2.89
N ILE A 113 -0.76 14.37 -2.81
CA ILE A 113 -2.10 13.97 -2.38
C ILE A 113 -2.17 13.98 -0.86
N ARG A 114 -1.16 13.41 -0.18
CA ARG A 114 -1.12 13.32 1.27
C ARG A 114 0.31 13.33 1.80
N PHE A 115 0.71 14.43 2.42
CA PHE A 115 2.03 14.60 3.04
C PHE A 115 2.02 14.04 4.47
N TRP A 116 2.34 12.76 4.57
CA TRP A 116 2.42 12.05 5.86
C TRP A 116 3.54 10.98 5.80
N PRO A 117 4.33 10.77 6.88
CA PRO A 117 4.29 11.46 8.18
C PRO A 117 4.98 12.84 8.17
N ASP A 118 4.35 13.82 8.82
CA ASP A 118 4.96 15.14 9.10
C ASP A 118 5.64 15.11 10.48
N THR A 119 6.72 14.34 10.60
CA THR A 119 7.44 14.10 11.87
C THR A 119 7.97 15.37 12.50
N SER A 120 8.37 16.33 11.69
CA SER A 120 8.90 17.62 12.16
C SER A 120 7.82 18.67 12.43
N GLY A 121 6.55 18.43 12.06
CA GLY A 121 5.45 19.39 12.15
C GLY A 121 5.60 20.58 11.21
N THR A 122 6.32 20.40 10.11
CA THR A 122 6.60 21.47 9.13
C THR A 122 5.33 21.99 8.49
N GLY A 123 4.42 21.12 8.04
CA GLY A 123 3.13 21.51 7.45
C GLY A 123 2.30 22.34 8.43
N THR A 124 2.18 21.89 9.70
CA THR A 124 1.44 22.64 10.72
C THR A 124 2.00 24.05 10.93
N ARG A 125 3.33 24.19 11.03
CA ARG A 125 3.96 25.52 11.23
C ARG A 125 3.80 26.41 9.99
N GLN A 126 3.95 25.85 8.81
CA GLN A 126 3.77 26.60 7.56
C GLN A 126 2.33 27.05 7.39
N LEU A 127 1.34 26.19 7.65
CA LEU A 127 -0.08 26.52 7.53
C LEU A 127 -0.48 27.64 8.51
N ARG A 128 -0.08 27.57 9.78
CA ARG A 128 -0.35 28.65 10.75
C ARG A 128 0.22 30.00 10.27
N ARG A 129 1.43 29.98 9.72
CA ARG A 129 2.06 31.19 9.19
C ARG A 129 1.36 31.74 7.96
N LEU A 130 0.89 30.83 7.08
CA LEU A 130 0.11 31.19 5.90
C LEU A 130 -1.23 31.83 6.27
N VAL A 131 -1.99 31.22 7.16
CA VAL A 131 -3.28 31.72 7.65
C VAL A 131 -3.11 33.05 8.36
N PHE A 132 -2.05 33.22 9.18
CA PHE A 132 -1.75 34.49 9.85
C PHE A 132 -1.44 35.63 8.87
N LYS A 133 -0.70 35.34 7.78
CA LYS A 133 -0.37 36.35 6.76
C LYS A 133 -1.56 36.72 5.90
N ALA A 134 -2.44 35.79 5.64
CA ALA A 134 -3.64 35.93 4.82
C ALA A 134 -3.38 36.59 3.44
N ASP A 135 -2.23 36.26 2.80
CA ASP A 135 -1.83 36.83 1.52
C ASP A 135 -2.70 36.29 0.38
N PRO A 136 -3.50 37.13 -0.31
CA PRO A 136 -4.35 36.68 -1.41
C PRO A 136 -3.57 36.03 -2.57
N ALA A 137 -2.27 36.35 -2.74
CA ALA A 137 -1.45 35.74 -3.78
C ALA A 137 -1.27 34.22 -3.57
N ALA A 138 -1.36 33.73 -2.34
CA ALA A 138 -1.30 32.31 -2.03
C ALA A 138 -2.53 31.50 -2.49
N LEU A 139 -3.64 32.18 -2.87
CA LEU A 139 -4.85 31.54 -3.38
C LEU A 139 -4.77 31.20 -4.87
N ASN A 140 -3.75 31.69 -5.58
CA ASN A 140 -3.56 31.42 -7.00
C ASN A 140 -3.18 29.95 -7.22
N ASP A 141 -3.75 29.33 -8.24
CA ASP A 141 -3.50 27.93 -8.59
C ASP A 141 -2.01 27.63 -8.80
N SER A 142 -1.27 28.52 -9.47
CA SER A 142 0.18 28.39 -9.68
C SER A 142 0.98 28.47 -8.37
N ALA A 143 0.55 29.29 -7.42
CA ALA A 143 1.19 29.40 -6.12
C ALA A 143 1.02 28.13 -5.27
N ILE A 144 -0.13 27.47 -5.40
CA ILE A 144 -0.41 26.18 -4.73
C ILE A 144 0.38 25.07 -5.41
N GLU A 145 0.36 25.00 -6.73
CA GLU A 145 1.03 23.95 -7.51
C GLU A 145 2.56 23.97 -7.34
N GLN A 146 3.16 25.17 -7.32
CA GLN A 146 4.61 25.35 -7.17
C GLN A 146 5.05 25.47 -5.71
N GLY A 147 4.08 25.54 -4.79
CA GLY A 147 4.32 25.72 -3.37
C GLY A 147 4.77 24.46 -2.65
N SER A 148 4.72 24.54 -1.31
CA SER A 148 5.04 23.41 -0.45
C SER A 148 3.96 22.34 -0.53
N VAL A 149 4.34 21.10 -0.83
CA VAL A 149 3.42 19.93 -0.81
C VAL A 149 2.70 19.78 0.52
N ALA A 150 3.33 20.16 1.63
CA ALA A 150 2.77 20.13 2.98
C ALA A 150 1.69 21.22 3.23
N LEU A 151 1.35 22.02 2.22
CA LEU A 151 0.31 23.06 2.26
C LEU A 151 -0.80 22.84 1.22
N ALA A 152 -0.67 21.85 0.36
CA ALA A 152 -1.56 21.66 -0.79
C ALA A 152 -2.20 20.26 -0.84
N ASP A 153 -2.25 19.55 0.28
CA ASP A 153 -2.61 18.16 0.40
C ASP A 153 -3.86 17.92 1.27
N LEU A 154 -4.34 16.66 1.37
CA LEU A 154 -5.47 16.27 2.20
C LEU A 154 -5.25 16.53 3.70
N VAL A 155 -3.98 16.44 4.19
CA VAL A 155 -3.68 16.77 5.59
C VAL A 155 -3.87 18.27 5.87
N THR A 156 -3.60 19.11 4.88
CA THR A 156 -3.87 20.55 4.97
C THR A 156 -5.37 20.83 5.04
N LEU A 157 -6.19 20.13 4.23
CA LEU A 157 -7.65 20.22 4.31
C LEU A 157 -8.18 19.73 5.66
N ASP A 158 -7.67 18.60 6.19
CA ASP A 158 -8.02 18.13 7.54
C ASP A 158 -7.78 19.19 8.62
N ARG A 159 -6.69 19.93 8.51
CA ARG A 159 -6.37 21.00 9.47
C ARG A 159 -7.26 22.23 9.30
N LEU A 160 -7.57 22.63 8.06
CA LEU A 160 -8.41 23.80 7.77
C LEU A 160 -9.87 23.58 8.13
N LEU A 161 -10.35 22.34 8.14
CA LEU A 161 -11.71 21.98 8.54
C LEU A 161 -11.82 21.66 10.05
N GLN A 162 -10.74 21.83 10.85
CA GLN A 162 -10.85 21.72 12.30
C GLN A 162 -11.52 22.97 12.89
N PRO A 163 -12.25 22.85 14.01
CA PRO A 163 -13.02 23.96 14.60
C PRO A 163 -12.19 25.21 14.95
N ASP A 164 -10.91 25.08 15.19
CA ASP A 164 -9.99 26.17 15.52
C ASP A 164 -9.53 26.98 14.28
N LEU A 165 -9.67 26.43 13.09
CA LEU A 165 -9.30 27.06 11.82
C LEU A 165 -10.50 27.16 10.85
N ALA A 166 -11.53 26.34 11.04
CA ALA A 166 -12.73 26.39 10.23
C ALA A 166 -13.47 27.74 10.43
N GLY A 167 -13.85 28.38 9.35
CA GLY A 167 -14.52 29.65 9.36
C GLY A 167 -14.53 30.32 8.00
N ASP A 168 -15.03 31.53 7.93
CA ASP A 168 -15.02 32.36 6.73
C ASP A 168 -13.65 33.01 6.45
N GLY A 169 -13.57 33.77 5.39
CA GLY A 169 -12.37 34.52 5.03
C GLY A 169 -11.25 33.66 4.44
N PHE A 170 -9.98 34.01 4.79
CA PHE A 170 -8.80 33.42 4.15
C PHE A 170 -8.66 31.89 4.35
N PRO A 171 -8.92 31.29 5.53
CA PRO A 171 -8.83 29.84 5.70
C PRO A 171 -9.75 29.08 4.74
N CYS A 172 -10.99 29.56 4.59
CA CYS A 172 -11.98 28.96 3.68
C CYS A 172 -11.58 29.13 2.22
N ALA A 173 -11.15 30.31 1.81
CA ALA A 173 -10.67 30.56 0.46
C ALA A 173 -9.48 29.66 0.11
N TYR A 174 -8.57 29.44 1.07
CA TYR A 174 -7.42 28.57 0.90
C TYR A 174 -7.82 27.09 0.85
N ALA A 175 -8.76 26.64 1.70
CA ALA A 175 -9.31 25.29 1.64
C ALA A 175 -9.93 25.00 0.27
N SER A 176 -10.74 25.93 -0.26
CA SER A 176 -11.33 25.81 -1.59
C SER A 176 -10.26 25.74 -2.70
N ALA A 177 -9.19 26.52 -2.59
CA ALA A 177 -8.11 26.52 -3.56
C ALA A 177 -7.29 25.19 -3.52
N VAL A 178 -7.02 24.66 -2.32
CA VAL A 178 -6.37 23.35 -2.15
C VAL A 178 -7.29 22.23 -2.67
N ALA A 179 -8.59 22.26 -2.38
CA ALA A 179 -9.54 21.25 -2.88
C ALA A 179 -9.56 21.22 -4.42
N ARG A 180 -9.64 22.37 -5.09
CA ARG A 180 -9.50 22.45 -6.57
C ARG A 180 -8.17 21.91 -7.09
N HIS A 181 -7.07 22.14 -6.35
CA HIS A 181 -5.77 21.57 -6.71
C HIS A 181 -5.79 20.04 -6.62
N GLN A 182 -6.42 19.46 -5.60
CA GLN A 182 -6.57 18.01 -5.48
C GLN A 182 -7.42 17.41 -6.61
N VAL A 183 -8.47 18.10 -7.08
CA VAL A 183 -9.23 17.70 -8.29
C VAL A 183 -8.31 17.58 -9.49
N ARG A 184 -7.49 18.61 -9.77
CA ARG A 184 -6.56 18.56 -10.92
C ARG A 184 -5.54 17.40 -10.81
N ILE A 185 -5.07 17.09 -9.60
CA ILE A 185 -4.16 15.94 -9.39
C ILE A 185 -4.88 14.62 -9.67
N ALA A 186 -6.11 14.47 -9.17
CA ALA A 186 -6.89 13.25 -9.34
C ALA A 186 -7.24 13.01 -10.83
N ASP A 187 -7.72 14.04 -11.53
CA ASP A 187 -8.02 13.99 -12.97
C ASP A 187 -6.78 13.63 -13.81
N ALA A 188 -5.66 14.27 -13.51
CA ALA A 188 -4.39 13.97 -14.20
C ALA A 188 -3.94 12.52 -13.95
N ALA A 189 -4.16 11.99 -12.74
CA ALA A 189 -3.82 10.62 -12.40
C ALA A 189 -4.72 9.60 -13.14
N VAL A 190 -6.03 9.87 -13.25
CA VAL A 190 -6.96 9.05 -14.05
C VAL A 190 -6.53 9.04 -15.51
N ALA A 191 -6.29 10.22 -16.11
CA ALA A 191 -5.86 10.33 -17.49
C ALA A 191 -4.51 9.63 -17.76
N ALA A 192 -3.60 9.64 -16.79
CA ALA A 192 -2.29 9.00 -16.92
C ALA A 192 -2.36 7.47 -16.95
N ILE A 193 -3.42 6.85 -16.45
CA ILE A 193 -3.57 5.38 -16.52
C ILE A 193 -3.67 4.92 -17.98
N GLU A 194 -4.61 5.46 -18.74
CA GLU A 194 -4.82 5.07 -20.13
C GLU A 194 -3.75 5.67 -21.06
N GLY A 195 -3.42 6.96 -20.86
CA GLY A 195 -2.53 7.70 -21.74
C GLY A 195 -1.05 7.36 -21.57
N THR A 196 -0.63 6.85 -20.42
CA THR A 196 0.78 6.63 -20.11
C THR A 196 1.06 5.23 -19.55
N LEU A 197 0.38 4.84 -18.46
CA LEU A 197 0.74 3.64 -17.71
C LEU A 197 0.43 2.36 -18.48
N LEU A 198 -0.79 2.18 -18.98
CA LEU A 198 -1.18 0.97 -19.72
C LEU A 198 -0.33 0.74 -20.97
N PRO A 199 0.00 1.75 -21.81
CA PRO A 199 0.98 1.59 -22.89
C PRO A 199 2.35 1.11 -22.42
N LEU A 200 2.85 1.60 -21.27
CA LEU A 200 4.13 1.15 -20.69
C LEU A 200 4.07 -0.29 -20.19
N LEU A 201 2.97 -0.69 -19.56
CA LEU A 201 2.80 -2.06 -19.05
C LEU A 201 2.64 -3.08 -20.18
N THR A 202 1.94 -2.73 -21.27
CA THR A 202 1.61 -3.67 -22.37
C THR A 202 2.71 -3.85 -23.39
N ARG A 203 3.73 -2.97 -23.40
CA ARG A 203 4.81 -2.99 -24.39
C ARG A 203 6.19 -2.86 -23.74
N PRO A 204 6.60 -3.80 -22.88
CA PRO A 204 7.97 -3.82 -22.37
C PRO A 204 8.95 -4.05 -23.52
N GLY A 205 10.13 -3.42 -23.47
CA GLY A 205 11.15 -3.54 -24.50
C GLY A 205 12.19 -2.43 -24.43
N ALA A 206 13.19 -2.47 -25.31
CA ALA A 206 14.32 -1.54 -25.31
C ALA A 206 13.90 -0.06 -25.44
N ASP A 207 12.79 0.21 -26.13
CA ASP A 207 12.26 1.56 -26.31
C ASP A 207 11.32 2.01 -25.18
N ASN A 208 11.02 1.13 -24.23
CA ASN A 208 10.17 1.47 -23.07
C ASN A 208 11.02 2.13 -21.97
N PRO A 209 10.72 3.38 -21.57
CA PRO A 209 11.56 4.11 -20.61
C PRO A 209 11.46 3.55 -19.18
N ARG A 210 10.50 2.63 -18.90
CA ARG A 210 10.22 2.14 -17.54
C ARG A 210 10.37 0.63 -17.40
N TYR A 211 9.97 -0.15 -18.43
CA TYR A 211 9.95 -1.61 -18.38
C TYR A 211 10.62 -2.21 -19.61
N GLN A 212 11.75 -2.85 -19.45
CA GLN A 212 12.46 -3.51 -20.54
C GLN A 212 12.01 -4.96 -20.76
N THR A 213 11.43 -5.58 -19.72
CA THR A 213 11.00 -6.98 -19.74
C THR A 213 9.63 -7.16 -19.09
N ALA A 214 8.94 -8.24 -19.46
CA ALA A 214 7.69 -8.66 -18.82
C ALA A 214 7.89 -8.98 -17.33
N ALA A 215 9.05 -9.52 -16.97
CA ALA A 215 9.39 -9.79 -15.57
C ALA A 215 9.46 -8.51 -14.73
N GLU A 216 9.91 -7.38 -15.28
CA GLU A 216 9.90 -6.09 -14.60
C GLU A 216 8.48 -5.58 -14.38
N VAL A 217 7.59 -5.76 -15.36
CA VAL A 217 6.17 -5.42 -15.24
C VAL A 217 5.52 -6.23 -14.12
N GLY A 218 5.68 -7.56 -14.10
CA GLY A 218 5.16 -8.41 -13.04
C GLY A 218 5.74 -8.09 -11.66
N ARG A 219 7.03 -7.73 -11.60
CA ARG A 219 7.70 -7.30 -10.36
C ARG A 219 7.11 -6.00 -9.82
N ALA A 220 6.70 -5.07 -10.68
CA ALA A 220 6.05 -3.84 -10.25
C ALA A 220 4.72 -4.12 -9.52
N ALA A 221 3.89 -5.03 -10.04
CA ALA A 221 2.67 -5.46 -9.38
C ALA A 221 2.94 -6.19 -8.06
N PHE A 222 3.95 -7.07 -8.02
CA PHE A 222 4.36 -7.76 -6.79
C PHE A 222 4.85 -6.78 -5.71
N LYS A 223 5.70 -5.82 -6.07
CA LYS A 223 6.19 -4.77 -5.16
C LYS A 223 5.02 -3.99 -4.52
N SER A 224 3.90 -3.82 -5.21
CA SER A 224 2.72 -3.16 -4.65
C SER A 224 2.15 -3.90 -3.44
N ILE A 225 1.97 -5.22 -3.53
CA ILE A 225 1.48 -6.04 -2.42
C ILE A 225 2.42 -5.95 -1.22
N SER A 226 3.71 -6.13 -1.47
CA SER A 226 4.74 -6.08 -0.45
C SER A 226 4.82 -4.71 0.22
N ALA A 227 4.96 -3.64 -0.56
CA ALA A 227 5.09 -2.27 -0.06
C ALA A 227 3.85 -1.80 0.70
N ALA A 228 2.64 -2.13 0.24
CA ALA A 228 1.40 -1.79 0.95
C ALA A 228 1.35 -2.46 2.34
N THR A 229 1.72 -3.75 2.41
CA THR A 229 1.78 -4.48 3.68
C THR A 229 2.84 -3.91 4.61
N GLN A 230 4.06 -3.64 4.09
CA GLN A 230 5.12 -3.00 4.86
C GLN A 230 4.72 -1.61 5.35
N ALA A 231 4.00 -0.84 4.55
CA ALA A 231 3.52 0.48 4.95
C ALA A 231 2.55 0.43 6.14
N VAL A 232 1.72 -0.61 6.24
CA VAL A 232 0.87 -0.83 7.43
C VAL A 232 1.71 -1.28 8.62
N LEU A 233 2.61 -2.24 8.44
CA LEU A 233 3.47 -2.77 9.51
C LEU A 233 4.42 -1.69 10.07
N LEU A 234 5.32 -1.18 9.22
CA LEU A 234 6.49 -0.41 9.66
C LEU A 234 6.20 1.08 9.84
N LYS A 235 5.22 1.62 9.11
CA LYS A 235 4.93 3.06 9.18
C LYS A 235 3.72 3.38 10.07
N ARG A 236 2.91 2.38 10.45
CA ARG A 236 1.66 2.60 11.19
C ARG A 236 1.57 1.77 12.47
N LEU A 237 1.60 0.43 12.38
CA LEU A 237 1.47 -0.43 13.57
C LEU A 237 2.71 -0.38 14.47
N ASP A 238 3.92 -0.53 13.92
CA ASP A 238 5.14 -0.49 14.72
C ASP A 238 5.32 0.85 15.48
N PRO A 239 5.15 2.03 14.85
CA PRO A 239 5.22 3.30 15.58
C PRO A 239 4.10 3.50 16.61
N LEU A 240 2.90 2.94 16.37
CA LEU A 240 1.79 3.01 17.32
C LEU A 240 2.05 2.13 18.55
N LEU A 241 2.59 0.93 18.34
CA LEU A 241 2.91 -0.03 19.39
C LEU A 241 4.14 0.39 20.21
N GLY A 242 5.15 0.94 19.55
CA GLY A 242 6.42 1.26 20.19
C GLY A 242 6.96 0.10 21.03
N ASP A 243 7.61 0.41 22.14
CA ASP A 243 8.18 -0.59 23.07
C ASP A 243 7.16 -1.07 24.12
N GLY A 244 5.91 -0.60 24.07
CA GLY A 244 4.86 -0.99 25.01
C GLY A 244 3.72 0.04 25.10
N PRO A 245 2.69 -0.20 25.94
CA PRO A 245 1.51 0.66 26.01
C PRO A 245 1.81 2.13 26.28
N ALA A 246 2.82 2.43 27.09
CA ALA A 246 3.23 3.80 27.41
C ALA A 246 3.85 4.57 26.23
N ALA A 247 4.24 3.88 25.15
CA ALA A 247 4.83 4.48 23.97
C ALA A 247 3.80 4.96 22.93
N ALA A 248 2.53 4.60 23.08
CA ALA A 248 1.47 4.97 22.14
C ALA A 248 1.27 6.49 22.08
N HIS A 249 1.28 7.08 20.89
CA HIS A 249 1.12 8.52 20.71
C HIS A 249 0.44 8.91 19.39
N GLN A 250 -0.27 10.05 19.40
CA GLN A 250 -1.05 10.56 18.26
C GLN A 250 -0.24 10.75 16.96
N ARG A 251 1.06 11.03 17.04
CA ARG A 251 1.91 11.24 15.85
C ARG A 251 2.12 9.96 15.03
N ALA A 252 1.87 8.78 15.63
CA ALA A 252 1.91 7.51 14.93
C ALA A 252 0.69 7.31 14.02
N LEU A 253 -0.39 8.06 14.21
CA LEU A 253 -1.61 7.93 13.43
C LEU A 253 -1.56 8.79 12.16
N GLU A 254 -1.99 8.19 11.06
CA GLU A 254 -2.08 8.84 9.75
C GLU A 254 -3.23 9.86 9.71
N ALA A 255 -4.34 9.61 10.41
CA ALA A 255 -5.48 10.48 10.50
C ALA A 255 -5.87 10.74 11.97
N ARG A 256 -6.43 11.93 12.24
CA ARG A 256 -6.80 12.36 13.60
C ARG A 256 -8.23 11.97 13.96
N ALA A 257 -9.11 11.88 12.95
CA ALA A 257 -10.50 11.53 13.19
C ALA A 257 -10.61 10.12 13.80
N PRO A 258 -11.49 9.94 14.80
CA PRO A 258 -11.69 8.64 15.44
C PRO A 258 -12.01 7.54 14.40
N GLY A 259 -11.32 6.41 14.50
CA GLY A 259 -11.47 5.25 13.60
C GLY A 259 -10.85 5.41 12.20
N GLN A 260 -10.56 6.63 11.74
CA GLN A 260 -10.09 6.88 10.37
C GLN A 260 -8.75 6.22 10.07
N ALA A 261 -7.79 6.27 11.00
CA ALA A 261 -6.49 5.64 10.79
C ALA A 261 -6.60 4.11 10.66
N ALA A 262 -7.47 3.47 11.47
CA ALA A 262 -7.75 2.04 11.36
C ALA A 262 -8.43 1.70 10.02
N ALA A 263 -9.41 2.48 9.60
CA ALA A 263 -10.09 2.30 8.32
C ALA A 263 -9.13 2.46 7.12
N MET A 264 -8.19 3.41 7.18
CA MET A 264 -7.18 3.58 6.13
C MET A 264 -6.17 2.42 6.08
N MET A 265 -5.77 1.86 7.23
CA MET A 265 -4.97 0.64 7.26
C MET A 265 -5.74 -0.53 6.66
N ALA A 266 -7.00 -0.71 7.03
CA ALA A 266 -7.88 -1.74 6.51
C ALA A 266 -8.07 -1.63 5.00
N ALA A 267 -8.30 -0.43 4.45
CA ALA A 267 -8.45 -0.22 3.02
C ALA A 267 -7.22 -0.68 2.22
N ARG A 268 -6.00 -0.43 2.71
CA ARG A 268 -4.77 -0.96 2.09
C ARG A 268 -4.73 -2.47 2.08
N LEU A 269 -5.11 -3.12 3.20
CA LEU A 269 -5.13 -4.58 3.28
C LEU A 269 -6.20 -5.20 2.39
N VAL A 270 -7.36 -4.56 2.25
CA VAL A 270 -8.41 -4.98 1.30
C VAL A 270 -7.89 -4.91 -0.14
N THR A 271 -7.21 -3.82 -0.53
CA THR A 271 -6.60 -3.73 -1.86
C THR A 271 -5.56 -4.83 -2.09
N VAL A 272 -4.72 -5.14 -1.10
CA VAL A 272 -3.77 -6.27 -1.20
C VAL A 272 -4.51 -7.60 -1.39
N ALA A 273 -5.59 -7.83 -0.63
CA ALA A 273 -6.43 -9.02 -0.77
C ALA A 273 -7.05 -9.14 -2.16
N ASP A 274 -7.58 -8.01 -2.69
CA ASP A 274 -8.18 -7.95 -4.02
C ASP A 274 -7.17 -8.26 -5.12
N VAL A 275 -5.95 -7.70 -5.04
CA VAL A 275 -4.87 -7.97 -6.01
C VAL A 275 -4.47 -9.44 -5.98
N LEU A 276 -4.41 -10.07 -4.81
CA LEU A 276 -4.10 -11.50 -4.68
C LEU A 276 -5.18 -12.38 -5.33
N SER A 277 -6.47 -12.07 -5.16
CA SER A 277 -7.60 -12.92 -5.54
C SER A 277 -8.33 -12.51 -6.81
N ALA A 278 -7.98 -11.37 -7.44
CA ALA A 278 -8.64 -10.89 -8.64
C ALA A 278 -8.62 -11.93 -9.77
N PRO A 279 -9.68 -12.00 -10.59
CA PRO A 279 -9.65 -12.78 -11.83
C PRO A 279 -8.49 -12.33 -12.74
N GLY A 280 -7.67 -13.28 -13.20
CA GLY A 280 -6.45 -12.97 -13.94
C GLY A 280 -5.32 -12.30 -13.11
N GLY A 281 -5.48 -12.22 -11.78
CA GLY A 281 -4.48 -11.70 -10.85
C GLY A 281 -3.47 -12.77 -10.39
N PHE A 282 -2.92 -12.57 -9.18
CA PHE A 282 -1.84 -13.43 -8.66
C PHE A 282 -2.28 -14.89 -8.48
N ALA A 283 -3.46 -15.15 -7.89
CA ALA A 283 -3.95 -16.53 -7.69
C ALA A 283 -3.99 -17.29 -9.02
N THR A 284 -4.59 -16.71 -10.06
CA THR A 284 -4.66 -17.31 -11.41
C THR A 284 -3.27 -17.56 -12.00
N THR A 285 -2.37 -16.60 -11.88
CA THR A 285 -0.99 -16.68 -12.41
C THR A 285 -0.17 -17.77 -11.71
N LEU A 286 -0.47 -18.05 -10.45
CA LEU A 286 0.22 -19.03 -9.60
C LEU A 286 -0.41 -20.45 -9.66
N THR A 287 -1.48 -20.65 -10.42
CA THR A 287 -2.13 -21.97 -10.59
C THR A 287 -1.17 -23.06 -11.10
N PRO A 288 -0.33 -22.80 -12.13
CA PRO A 288 0.61 -23.81 -12.62
C PRO A 288 1.66 -24.27 -11.60
N GLN A 289 1.94 -23.44 -10.58
CA GLN A 289 2.86 -23.74 -9.49
C GLN A 289 2.17 -24.42 -8.30
N GLY A 290 0.85 -24.60 -8.34
CA GLY A 290 0.05 -25.14 -7.25
C GLY A 290 -0.07 -24.17 -6.05
N LEU A 291 0.19 -22.88 -6.25
CA LEU A 291 0.19 -21.84 -5.20
C LEU A 291 -1.11 -21.00 -5.17
N GLU A 292 -2.06 -21.26 -6.09
CA GLU A 292 -3.37 -20.62 -6.09
C GLU A 292 -4.09 -20.70 -4.71
N PRO A 293 -4.18 -21.88 -4.06
CA PRO A 293 -4.83 -21.95 -2.73
C PRO A 293 -4.13 -21.11 -1.66
N LEU A 294 -2.81 -20.96 -1.75
CA LEU A 294 -2.07 -20.10 -0.82
C LEU A 294 -2.37 -18.62 -1.08
N ALA A 295 -2.41 -18.18 -2.34
CA ALA A 295 -2.73 -16.81 -2.70
C ALA A 295 -4.16 -16.43 -2.25
N LEU A 296 -5.14 -17.31 -2.47
CA LEU A 296 -6.52 -17.12 -1.98
C LEU A 296 -6.59 -17.12 -0.45
N GLY A 297 -5.93 -18.06 0.23
CA GLY A 297 -5.88 -18.09 1.69
C GLY A 297 -5.19 -16.87 2.31
N LEU A 298 -4.20 -16.28 1.62
CA LEU A 298 -3.61 -14.99 2.01
C LEU A 298 -4.61 -13.84 1.80
N SER A 299 -5.34 -13.82 0.68
CA SER A 299 -6.41 -12.84 0.45
C SER A 299 -7.42 -12.84 1.59
N ASP A 300 -7.93 -14.01 1.98
CA ASP A 300 -8.88 -14.15 3.09
C ASP A 300 -8.28 -13.66 4.42
N ARG A 301 -7.01 -13.95 4.66
CA ARG A 301 -6.31 -13.48 5.87
C ARG A 301 -6.16 -11.96 5.89
N TYR A 302 -5.82 -11.32 4.78
CA TYR A 302 -5.75 -9.86 4.68
C TYR A 302 -7.10 -9.21 4.93
N ARG A 303 -8.21 -9.78 4.42
CA ARG A 303 -9.57 -9.31 4.68
C ARG A 303 -9.93 -9.45 6.17
N ALA A 304 -9.67 -10.61 6.77
CA ALA A 304 -9.93 -10.82 8.20
C ALA A 304 -9.14 -9.84 9.08
N LEU A 305 -7.89 -9.51 8.73
CA LEU A 305 -7.11 -8.50 9.44
C LEU A 305 -7.67 -7.09 9.23
N ALA A 306 -8.17 -6.78 8.04
CA ALA A 306 -8.85 -5.51 7.76
C ALA A 306 -10.14 -5.38 8.60
N ASP A 307 -10.95 -6.42 8.70
CA ASP A 307 -12.15 -6.45 9.53
C ASP A 307 -11.82 -6.24 11.01
N ARG A 308 -10.75 -6.87 11.51
CA ARG A 308 -10.26 -6.64 12.88
C ARG A 308 -9.84 -5.19 13.11
N LEU A 309 -9.15 -4.58 12.16
CA LEU A 309 -8.76 -3.17 12.26
C LEU A 309 -9.98 -2.25 12.33
N ILE A 310 -11.01 -2.49 11.49
CA ILE A 310 -12.25 -1.71 11.49
C ILE A 310 -13.02 -1.85 12.80
N ALA A 311 -12.97 -3.02 13.43
CA ALA A 311 -13.64 -3.29 14.69
C ALA A 311 -12.97 -2.66 15.93
N LEU A 312 -11.76 -2.09 15.77
CA LEU A 312 -11.04 -1.45 16.87
C LEU A 312 -11.75 -0.17 17.35
N PRO A 313 -11.57 0.20 18.64
CA PRO A 313 -12.07 1.47 19.16
C PRO A 313 -11.55 2.66 18.35
N GLY A 314 -12.39 3.69 18.20
CA GLY A 314 -12.05 4.87 17.40
C GLY A 314 -10.81 5.61 17.90
N ASP A 315 -10.56 5.67 19.21
CA ASP A 315 -9.34 6.23 19.78
C ASP A 315 -8.26 5.15 19.90
N LEU A 316 -7.52 4.95 18.80
CA LEU A 316 -6.44 3.96 18.75
C LEU A 316 -5.28 4.25 19.71
N VAL A 317 -5.01 5.52 20.03
CA VAL A 317 -3.93 5.87 20.96
C VAL A 317 -4.31 5.48 22.39
N ALA A 318 -5.54 5.85 22.80
CA ALA A 318 -6.04 5.45 24.11
C ALA A 318 -6.13 3.91 24.21
N TYR A 319 -6.57 3.23 23.15
CA TYR A 319 -6.63 1.78 23.10
C TYR A 319 -5.25 1.13 23.21
N ALA A 320 -4.29 1.54 22.36
CA ALA A 320 -2.91 1.04 22.39
C ALA A 320 -2.19 1.35 23.73
N GLY A 321 -2.64 2.38 24.45
CA GLY A 321 -2.14 2.76 25.77
C GLY A 321 -2.59 1.80 26.90
N THR A 322 -3.47 0.85 26.64
CA THR A 322 -3.87 -0.19 27.60
C THR A 322 -3.13 -1.49 27.31
N ASP A 323 -2.88 -2.31 28.37
CA ASP A 323 -2.24 -3.62 28.21
C ASP A 323 -3.04 -4.52 27.26
N ALA A 324 -4.37 -4.55 27.38
CA ALA A 324 -5.22 -5.35 26.51
C ALA A 324 -5.22 -4.89 25.07
N GLY A 325 -5.31 -3.57 24.83
CA GLY A 325 -5.30 -2.99 23.49
C GLY A 325 -3.94 -3.15 22.81
N TRP A 326 -2.86 -3.01 23.57
CA TRP A 326 -1.52 -3.22 23.04
C TRP A 326 -1.31 -4.69 22.59
N VAL A 327 -1.75 -5.66 23.40
CA VAL A 327 -1.68 -7.09 23.09
C VAL A 327 -2.51 -7.43 21.85
N ASP A 328 -3.72 -6.86 21.71
CA ASP A 328 -4.57 -7.10 20.53
C ASP A 328 -3.98 -6.51 19.27
N LEU A 329 -3.54 -5.25 19.29
CA LEU A 329 -2.84 -4.61 18.16
C LEU A 329 -1.55 -5.33 17.78
N LYS A 330 -0.79 -5.81 18.79
CA LYS A 330 0.39 -6.64 18.56
C LYS A 330 0.05 -7.96 17.88
N SER A 331 -1.07 -8.59 18.26
CA SER A 331 -1.57 -9.82 17.60
C SER A 331 -1.87 -9.54 16.11
N ILE A 332 -2.58 -8.45 15.79
CA ILE A 332 -2.84 -8.04 14.40
C ILE A 332 -1.52 -7.83 13.64
N ARG A 333 -0.59 -7.11 14.24
CA ARG A 333 0.73 -6.83 13.68
C ARG A 333 1.51 -8.12 13.38
N ASP A 334 1.57 -9.06 14.31
CA ASP A 334 2.34 -10.30 14.18
C ASP A 334 1.72 -11.25 13.14
N GLU A 335 0.38 -11.32 13.07
CA GLU A 335 -0.32 -12.05 12.02
C GLU A 335 -0.09 -11.43 10.63
N LEU A 336 -0.10 -10.10 10.53
CA LEU A 336 0.19 -9.38 9.28
C LEU A 336 1.65 -9.61 8.85
N ALA A 337 2.60 -9.59 9.79
CA ALA A 337 4.01 -9.90 9.51
C ALA A 337 4.20 -11.34 9.01
N THR A 338 3.42 -12.29 9.55
CA THR A 338 3.43 -13.68 9.09
C THR A 338 2.90 -13.79 7.66
N ALA A 339 1.77 -13.12 7.34
CA ALA A 339 1.22 -13.09 5.99
C ALA A 339 2.21 -12.44 5.00
N HIS A 340 2.83 -11.33 5.39
CA HIS A 340 3.86 -10.66 4.60
C HIS A 340 5.07 -11.55 4.31
N SER A 341 5.54 -12.29 5.32
CA SER A 341 6.65 -13.25 5.14
C SER A 341 6.32 -14.33 4.10
N LEU A 342 5.07 -14.83 4.06
CA LEU A 342 4.64 -15.79 3.03
C LEU A 342 4.59 -15.15 1.63
N VAL A 343 4.20 -13.89 1.53
CA VAL A 343 4.27 -13.14 0.26
C VAL A 343 5.72 -13.03 -0.20
N GLU A 344 6.64 -12.58 0.65
CA GLU A 344 8.05 -12.35 0.32
C GLU A 344 8.85 -13.64 0.04
N THR A 345 8.43 -14.75 0.61
CA THR A 345 9.18 -16.01 0.46
C THR A 345 8.52 -16.95 -0.55
N THR A 346 7.24 -17.25 -0.38
CA THR A 346 6.58 -18.32 -1.15
C THR A 346 5.94 -17.78 -2.42
N ILE A 347 5.17 -16.68 -2.33
CA ILE A 347 4.58 -16.04 -3.52
C ILE A 347 5.69 -15.49 -4.43
N ALA A 348 6.67 -14.79 -3.88
CA ALA A 348 7.82 -14.30 -4.64
C ALA A 348 8.53 -15.40 -5.42
N ARG A 349 8.80 -16.53 -4.77
CA ARG A 349 9.42 -17.69 -5.42
C ARG A 349 8.54 -18.27 -6.53
N GLY A 350 7.23 -18.37 -6.29
CA GLY A 350 6.26 -18.82 -7.30
C GLY A 350 6.22 -17.88 -8.51
N MET A 351 6.44 -16.59 -8.30
CA MET A 351 6.55 -15.57 -9.35
C MET A 351 7.93 -15.52 -10.01
N GLY A 352 8.87 -16.41 -9.65
CA GLY A 352 10.23 -16.42 -10.19
C GLY A 352 11.12 -15.29 -9.67
N MET A 353 10.77 -14.68 -8.54
CA MET A 353 11.54 -13.61 -7.91
C MET A 353 12.46 -14.18 -6.84
N SER A 354 13.69 -13.65 -6.73
CA SER A 354 14.63 -14.06 -5.67
C SER A 354 14.14 -13.57 -4.31
N ALA A 355 14.18 -14.45 -3.29
CA ALA A 355 13.92 -14.06 -1.91
C ALA A 355 14.97 -13.02 -1.45
N GLY A 356 14.51 -11.96 -0.78
CA GLY A 356 15.38 -10.90 -0.25
C GLY A 356 15.31 -9.57 -0.99
N PHE A 357 14.35 -9.39 -1.90
CA PHE A 357 14.07 -8.10 -2.51
C PHE A 357 13.37 -7.21 -1.48
N ASN A 358 14.10 -6.31 -0.83
CA ASN A 358 13.48 -5.28 0.00
C ASN A 358 12.67 -4.34 -0.90
N ALA A 359 11.34 -4.33 -0.74
CA ALA A 359 10.44 -3.46 -1.51
C ALA A 359 10.68 -1.96 -1.23
N THR A 360 11.49 -1.64 -0.20
CA THR A 360 11.84 -0.28 0.23
C THR A 360 13.21 0.18 -0.25
N ASP A 361 14.05 -0.70 -0.82
CA ASP A 361 15.31 -0.28 -1.43
C ASP A 361 14.97 0.36 -2.77
N GLY A 362 14.88 1.70 -2.75
CA GLY A 362 14.68 2.51 -3.93
C GLY A 362 15.95 2.53 -4.77
N ASP A 363 15.93 1.82 -5.88
CA ASP A 363 16.78 2.02 -7.05
C ASP A 363 15.96 2.68 -8.15
#